data_a2d4329909c3a6a6a3a2882f1d869358
#
_entry.id   a2d4329909c3a6a6a3a2882f1d869358
#
_cell.length_a   1.000
_cell.length_b   1.000
_cell.length_c   1.000
_cell.angle_alpha   90.00
_cell.angle_beta   90.00
_cell.angle_gamma   90.00
#
_symmetry.space_group_name_H-M   'P 1'
#
loop_
_entity.id
_entity.type
_entity.pdbx_description
1 polymer ?
#
loop_
_entity_poly.entity_id
_entity_poly.type
_entity_poly.pdbx_seq_one_letter_code
_entity_poly.pdbx_strand_id
1 'polypeptide(L)'
;MIVTTPDGGRDGMSSTTAVNGSPAEDASPSPTSPRIGRRRWLQILSTFIVFMNTWGFLLTSGAFQAHYELFLIRDQSSSNIAWISTTSAFLVFAAGIVTGPLYDRGFYKPLLVAGSLLQVFGFMMLSISTEYYQLFLSQAICIGIGSGIVFTPSVSAAAACLPNPATRAKAMGLMACGSCVGGIVFPTMFRALVPRVGFPWTVRSIGFLILALYLLSYLVLIDGRRKTSRAPVIRRFFDISAFTDLPFMLLSIASVFSATAFYIPLLYLPLFTKVRVPSISPDLTIDLLSILNGVSVIGRLVAGLAAAIFGPTETIAVSLVAASVLLFCWIPVDTVAGTIVWAIFWGMVSGILVTLPGAFIPLFCPSVTVIGSRTGMYWSWVGLGMLIGSPIGGAIYDVKSAGSDYWRLQVFAGVFMMAAALLTIYPILYLRRKGRMTSVGSE
;
A
#
# COMPACT_ATOMS: atom_id res chain seq x y z
N MET A 1 -73.33 6.68 30.41
CA MET A 1 -74.26 7.83 30.46
C MET A 1 -73.97 8.59 29.16
N ILE A 2 -74.76 8.33 28.14
CA ILE A 2 -75.85 9.18 27.63
C ILE A 2 -75.27 10.49 27.07
N VAL A 3 -75.25 10.71 25.78
CA VAL A 3 -76.28 11.06 24.75
C VAL A 3 -75.81 12.40 24.18
N THR A 4 -75.74 12.82 22.94
CA THR A 4 -76.48 12.67 21.67
C THR A 4 -75.85 13.55 20.59
N THR A 5 -76.00 13.15 19.39
CA THR A 5 -76.02 13.99 18.17
C THR A 5 -77.22 14.93 18.18
N PRO A 6 -77.54 15.82 17.25
CA PRO A 6 -77.35 15.69 15.76
C PRO A 6 -77.19 17.02 14.95
N ASP A 7 -77.00 16.82 13.70
CA ASP A 7 -77.76 17.34 12.48
C ASP A 7 -77.51 18.76 11.94
N GLY A 8 -77.29 18.80 10.66
CA GLY A 8 -78.13 19.62 9.74
C GLY A 8 -77.38 20.51 8.78
N GLY A 9 -77.34 20.08 7.50
CA GLY A 9 -78.05 20.79 6.41
C GLY A 9 -77.14 21.42 5.37
N ARG A 10 -77.04 20.77 4.26
CA ARG A 10 -77.59 21.13 2.88
C ARG A 10 -76.98 22.36 2.16
N ASP A 11 -76.52 21.99 1.00
CA ASP A 11 -76.76 22.51 -0.36
C ASP A 11 -75.92 23.67 -0.91
N GLY A 12 -75.34 23.40 -2.06
CA GLY A 12 -74.77 24.43 -2.94
C GLY A 12 -74.01 23.86 -4.11
N MET A 13 -74.71 23.39 -5.13
CA MET A 13 -74.19 23.04 -6.47
C MET A 13 -73.65 24.30 -7.20
N SER A 14 -72.46 24.24 -7.89
CA SER A 14 -72.38 24.55 -9.33
C SER A 14 -70.92 24.46 -9.81
N SER A 15 -70.71 23.57 -10.74
CA SER A 15 -70.32 23.72 -12.16
C SER A 15 -68.90 24.20 -12.46
N THR A 16 -68.13 23.25 -13.01
CA THR A 16 -67.33 23.34 -14.25
C THR A 16 -66.34 24.45 -14.45
N THR A 17 -65.07 24.09 -14.51
CA THR A 17 -64.34 24.16 -15.81
C THR A 17 -63.03 23.42 -15.72
N ALA A 18 -62.84 22.47 -16.63
CA ALA A 18 -61.59 21.78 -16.87
C ALA A 18 -60.57 22.71 -17.53
N VAL A 19 -59.39 22.85 -16.94
CA VAL A 19 -58.20 23.32 -17.64
C VAL A 19 -57.13 22.24 -17.53
N ASN A 20 -56.89 21.60 -18.65
CA ASN A 20 -55.76 20.76 -18.92
C ASN A 20 -54.48 21.60 -18.75
N GLY A 21 -53.70 21.31 -17.70
CA GLY A 21 -52.33 21.73 -17.53
C GLY A 21 -51.53 20.50 -17.23
N SER A 22 -50.82 19.95 -18.21
CA SER A 22 -49.79 18.95 -18.00
C SER A 22 -48.81 19.45 -16.95
N PRO A 23 -48.48 18.68 -15.90
CA PRO A 23 -47.34 19.01 -15.07
C PRO A 23 -46.09 18.83 -15.91
N ALA A 24 -45.36 19.93 -16.12
CA ALA A 24 -43.98 19.87 -16.57
C ALA A 24 -43.23 18.88 -15.66
N GLU A 25 -42.69 17.82 -16.24
CA GLU A 25 -41.73 16.94 -15.63
C GLU A 25 -40.62 17.84 -15.07
N ASP A 26 -40.63 18.06 -13.76
CA ASP A 26 -39.50 18.55 -13.03
C ASP A 26 -38.32 17.58 -13.26
N ALA A 27 -37.49 17.92 -14.24
CA ALA A 27 -36.22 17.30 -14.45
C ALA A 27 -35.42 17.44 -13.16
N SER A 28 -35.48 16.41 -12.31
CA SER A 28 -34.62 16.31 -11.13
C SER A 28 -33.19 16.53 -11.61
N PRO A 29 -32.46 17.51 -11.04
CA PRO A 29 -31.09 17.77 -11.44
C PRO A 29 -30.28 16.49 -11.19
N SER A 30 -29.66 15.97 -12.26
CA SER A 30 -28.71 14.87 -12.20
C SER A 30 -27.74 15.10 -11.05
N PRO A 31 -27.42 14.10 -10.22
CA PRO A 31 -26.53 14.27 -9.09
C PRO A 31 -25.13 14.64 -9.62
N THR A 32 -24.88 15.93 -9.72
CA THR A 32 -23.53 16.47 -9.93
C THR A 32 -22.67 15.90 -8.85
N SER A 33 -21.67 15.10 -9.22
CA SER A 33 -20.72 14.51 -8.29
C SER A 33 -20.17 15.61 -7.37
N PRO A 34 -20.29 15.51 -6.05
CA PRO A 34 -19.94 16.59 -5.15
C PRO A 34 -18.45 16.92 -5.33
N ARG A 35 -18.14 18.13 -5.79
CA ARG A 35 -16.78 18.61 -5.94
C ARG A 35 -16.05 18.44 -4.61
N ILE A 36 -14.87 17.81 -4.66
CA ILE A 36 -14.02 17.60 -3.48
C ILE A 36 -13.60 18.97 -2.96
N GLY A 37 -14.04 19.36 -1.77
CA GLY A 37 -13.71 20.64 -1.18
C GLY A 37 -12.20 20.78 -0.88
N ARG A 38 -11.68 22.03 -0.88
CA ARG A 38 -10.25 22.36 -0.67
C ARG A 38 -9.61 21.56 0.49
N ARG A 39 -10.28 21.42 1.64
CA ARG A 39 -9.77 20.69 2.80
C ARG A 39 -9.53 19.21 2.53
N ARG A 40 -10.38 18.57 1.72
CA ARG A 40 -10.22 17.16 1.35
C ARG A 40 -9.04 16.97 0.41
N TRP A 41 -8.84 17.90 -0.53
CA TRP A 41 -7.66 17.91 -1.39
C TRP A 41 -6.36 18.09 -0.60
N LEU A 42 -6.35 18.95 0.40
CA LEU A 42 -5.19 19.14 1.27
C LEU A 42 -4.86 17.87 2.07
N GLN A 43 -5.89 17.15 2.55
CA GLN A 43 -5.68 15.86 3.22
C GLN A 43 -5.16 14.79 2.26
N ILE A 44 -5.65 14.75 1.00
CA ILE A 44 -5.15 13.86 -0.04
C ILE A 44 -3.66 14.15 -0.32
N LEU A 45 -3.30 15.43 -0.48
CA LEU A 45 -1.92 15.85 -0.70
C LEU A 45 -1.01 15.48 0.47
N SER A 46 -1.44 15.73 1.71
CA SER A 46 -0.69 15.34 2.90
C SER A 46 -0.44 13.83 2.93
N THR A 47 -1.46 13.03 2.66
CA THR A 47 -1.33 11.56 2.65
C THR A 47 -0.47 11.08 1.47
N PHE A 48 -0.53 11.72 0.31
CA PHE A 48 0.38 11.47 -0.82
C PHE A 48 1.85 11.67 -0.41
N ILE A 49 2.15 12.78 0.30
CA ILE A 49 3.50 13.04 0.83
C ILE A 49 3.92 11.97 1.84
N VAL A 50 3.02 11.52 2.70
CA VAL A 50 3.30 10.42 3.64
C VAL A 50 3.63 9.13 2.89
N PHE A 51 2.87 8.77 1.86
CA PHE A 51 3.19 7.61 1.01
C PHE A 51 4.56 7.75 0.34
N MET A 52 4.90 8.94 -0.14
CA MET A 52 6.21 9.22 -0.72
C MET A 52 7.32 8.98 0.30
N ASN A 53 7.20 9.53 1.51
CA ASN A 53 8.23 9.47 2.54
C ASN A 53 8.37 8.09 3.22
N THR A 54 7.31 7.28 3.24
CA THR A 54 7.29 5.97 3.90
C THR A 54 7.52 4.84 2.89
N TRP A 55 6.50 4.54 2.10
CA TRP A 55 6.60 3.49 1.07
C TRP A 55 7.61 3.81 -0.03
N GLY A 56 7.69 5.08 -0.46
CA GLY A 56 8.67 5.48 -1.47
C GLY A 56 10.10 5.21 -1.03
N PHE A 57 10.41 5.43 0.25
CA PHE A 57 11.71 5.06 0.81
C PHE A 57 11.90 3.54 0.88
N LEU A 58 10.88 2.78 1.28
CA LEU A 58 10.96 1.32 1.26
C LEU A 58 11.24 0.75 -0.13
N LEU A 59 10.70 1.36 -1.18
CA LEU A 59 10.96 0.96 -2.57
C LEU A 59 12.40 1.27 -3.03
N THR A 60 13.16 2.05 -2.25
CA THR A 60 14.59 2.36 -2.49
C THR A 60 15.52 1.33 -1.84
N SER A 61 14.99 0.40 -1.06
CA SER A 61 15.76 -0.55 -0.23
C SER A 61 16.81 -1.33 -1.03
N GLY A 62 16.55 -1.65 -2.29
CA GLY A 62 17.51 -2.36 -3.13
C GLY A 62 18.78 -1.58 -3.42
N ALA A 63 18.70 -0.24 -3.55
CA ALA A 63 19.89 0.60 -3.73
C ALA A 63 20.77 0.62 -2.46
N PHE A 64 20.13 0.70 -1.28
CA PHE A 64 20.82 0.61 0.02
C PHE A 64 21.41 -0.78 0.23
N GLN A 65 20.65 -1.84 -0.03
CA GLN A 65 21.09 -3.24 0.05
C GLN A 65 22.36 -3.45 -0.78
N ALA A 66 22.35 -3.07 -2.05
CA ALA A 66 23.50 -3.20 -2.94
C ALA A 66 24.71 -2.39 -2.43
N HIS A 67 24.50 -1.18 -1.89
CA HIS A 67 25.58 -0.38 -1.32
C HIS A 67 26.19 -1.02 -0.08
N TYR A 68 25.39 -1.57 0.82
CA TYR A 68 25.86 -2.25 2.03
C TYR A 68 26.69 -3.48 1.68
N GLU A 69 26.21 -4.34 0.77
CA GLU A 69 26.88 -5.56 0.36
C GLU A 69 28.19 -5.30 -0.39
N LEU A 70 28.23 -4.27 -1.23
CA LEU A 70 29.35 -4.01 -2.10
C LEU A 70 30.41 -3.07 -1.48
N PHE A 71 30.03 -2.18 -0.56
CA PHE A 71 30.91 -1.10 -0.12
C PHE A 71 31.04 -0.97 1.39
N LEU A 72 29.97 -1.13 2.19
CA LEU A 72 29.98 -0.70 3.59
C LEU A 72 30.26 -1.84 4.57
N ILE A 73 29.52 -2.97 4.46
CA ILE A 73 29.59 -4.11 5.40
C ILE A 73 29.75 -5.43 4.63
N ARG A 74 30.82 -5.53 3.84
CA ARG A 74 31.12 -6.66 2.94
C ARG A 74 31.29 -8.02 3.65
N ASP A 75 31.60 -7.99 4.94
CA ASP A 75 31.81 -9.19 5.74
C ASP A 75 30.50 -9.86 6.18
N GLN A 76 29.36 -9.16 6.03
CA GLN A 76 28.05 -9.68 6.36
C GLN A 76 27.46 -10.47 5.20
N SER A 77 26.64 -11.49 5.54
CA SER A 77 25.88 -12.22 4.52
C SER A 77 24.75 -11.37 3.94
N SER A 78 24.37 -11.62 2.68
CA SER A 78 23.21 -10.97 2.04
C SER A 78 21.92 -11.15 2.86
N SER A 79 21.79 -12.31 3.53
CA SER A 79 20.67 -12.57 4.45
C SER A 79 20.68 -11.63 5.64
N ASN A 80 21.84 -11.43 6.30
CA ASN A 80 21.94 -10.49 7.43
C ASN A 80 21.60 -9.07 7.00
N ILE A 81 22.11 -8.62 5.86
CA ILE A 81 21.87 -7.28 5.35
C ILE A 81 20.39 -7.08 4.97
N ALA A 82 19.74 -8.10 4.41
CA ALA A 82 18.33 -8.05 4.05
C ALA A 82 17.40 -7.83 5.26
N TRP A 83 17.79 -8.30 6.46
CA TRP A 83 17.02 -8.04 7.69
C TRP A 83 16.86 -6.55 7.99
N ILE A 84 17.78 -5.69 7.59
CA ILE A 84 17.69 -4.23 7.81
C ILE A 84 16.44 -3.67 7.12
N SER A 85 16.32 -3.92 5.82
CA SER A 85 15.22 -3.38 5.02
C SER A 85 13.89 -4.07 5.29
N THR A 86 13.90 -5.38 5.51
CA THR A 86 12.67 -6.16 5.72
C THR A 86 12.07 -5.95 7.09
N THR A 87 12.91 -5.75 8.13
CA THR A 87 12.41 -5.36 9.46
C THR A 87 11.81 -3.96 9.41
N SER A 88 12.42 -3.02 8.67
CA SER A 88 11.82 -1.70 8.45
C SER A 88 10.42 -1.83 7.81
N ALA A 89 10.29 -2.61 6.75
CA ALA A 89 9.02 -2.84 6.07
C ALA A 89 7.97 -3.46 7.00
N PHE A 90 8.36 -4.47 7.79
CA PHE A 90 7.47 -5.08 8.79
C PHE A 90 6.97 -4.05 9.81
N LEU A 91 7.87 -3.23 10.36
CA LEU A 91 7.53 -2.26 11.39
C LEU A 91 6.60 -1.15 10.89
N VAL A 92 6.67 -0.78 9.60
CA VAL A 92 5.71 0.15 8.99
C VAL A 92 4.27 -0.37 9.13
N PHE A 93 4.04 -1.66 8.95
CA PHE A 93 2.71 -2.25 9.07
C PHE A 93 2.36 -2.61 10.51
N ALA A 94 3.28 -3.20 11.26
CA ALA A 94 3.06 -3.63 12.63
C ALA A 94 2.78 -2.44 13.57
N ALA A 95 3.43 -1.29 13.37
CA ALA A 95 3.15 -0.07 14.14
C ALA A 95 1.70 0.38 14.01
N GLY A 96 1.03 0.06 12.90
CA GLY A 96 -0.39 0.35 12.67
C GLY A 96 -1.32 -0.24 13.71
N ILE A 97 -0.97 -1.38 14.31
CA ILE A 97 -1.73 -2.03 15.39
C ILE A 97 -1.85 -1.11 16.61
N VAL A 98 -0.80 -0.40 16.93
CA VAL A 98 -0.75 0.53 18.08
C VAL A 98 -1.26 1.92 17.71
N THR A 99 -0.85 2.41 16.54
CA THR A 99 -1.14 3.80 16.13
C THR A 99 -2.57 4.00 15.62
N GLY A 100 -3.24 2.96 15.11
CA GLY A 100 -4.65 3.02 14.74
C GLY A 100 -5.56 3.44 15.88
N PRO A 101 -5.56 2.74 17.02
CA PRO A 101 -6.32 3.12 18.20
C PRO A 101 -5.95 4.46 18.82
N LEU A 102 -4.69 4.86 18.75
CA LEU A 102 -4.26 6.19 19.18
C LEU A 102 -4.83 7.29 18.26
N TYR A 103 -4.89 7.03 16.96
CA TYR A 103 -5.58 7.89 16.01
C TYR A 103 -7.08 8.02 16.34
N ASP A 104 -7.76 6.92 16.63
CA ASP A 104 -9.19 6.92 16.98
C ASP A 104 -9.47 7.71 18.27
N ARG A 105 -8.49 7.82 19.18
CA ARG A 105 -8.54 8.67 20.39
C ARG A 105 -8.25 10.16 20.10
N GLY A 106 -7.96 10.52 18.85
CA GLY A 106 -7.73 11.91 18.44
C GLY A 106 -6.26 12.36 18.48
N PHE A 107 -5.30 11.46 18.69
CA PHE A 107 -3.87 11.78 18.74
C PHE A 107 -3.21 11.89 17.37
N TYR A 108 -3.96 12.21 16.30
CA TYR A 108 -3.43 12.26 14.93
C TYR A 108 -2.22 13.17 14.78
N LYS A 109 -2.31 14.43 15.25
CA LYS A 109 -1.21 15.39 15.14
C LYS A 109 0.03 15.00 15.94
N PRO A 110 -0.07 14.63 17.23
CA PRO A 110 1.07 14.11 17.98
C PRO A 110 1.75 12.91 17.30
N LEU A 111 0.97 11.97 16.75
CA LEU A 111 1.52 10.82 16.05
C LEU A 111 2.28 11.25 14.77
N LEU A 112 1.72 12.16 13.99
CA LEU A 112 2.38 12.67 12.80
C LEU A 112 3.71 13.34 13.13
N VAL A 113 3.77 14.17 14.18
CA VAL A 113 4.99 14.86 14.62
C VAL A 113 6.00 13.86 15.19
N ALA A 114 5.59 13.01 16.13
CA ALA A 114 6.49 12.05 16.77
C ALA A 114 7.09 11.07 15.76
N GLY A 115 6.26 10.52 14.86
CA GLY A 115 6.72 9.59 13.83
C GLY A 115 7.64 10.23 12.80
N SER A 116 7.33 11.46 12.35
CA SER A 116 8.20 12.17 11.40
C SER A 116 9.55 12.54 12.03
N LEU A 117 9.57 12.99 13.29
CA LEU A 117 10.81 13.27 14.00
C LEU A 117 11.65 12.01 14.21
N LEU A 118 11.02 10.89 14.59
CA LEU A 118 11.71 9.61 14.75
C LEU A 118 12.29 9.11 13.42
N GLN A 119 11.56 9.26 12.33
CA GLN A 119 12.04 8.86 11.00
C GLN A 119 13.24 9.72 10.57
N VAL A 120 13.15 11.04 10.70
CA VAL A 120 14.26 11.97 10.37
C VAL A 120 15.47 11.71 11.28
N PHE A 121 15.26 11.51 12.57
CA PHE A 121 16.31 11.11 13.50
C PHE A 121 17.00 9.81 13.04
N GLY A 122 16.22 8.82 12.60
CA GLY A 122 16.75 7.59 12.02
C GLY A 122 17.66 7.84 10.82
N PHE A 123 17.32 8.77 9.91
CA PHE A 123 18.17 9.16 8.78
C PHE A 123 19.48 9.85 9.25
N MET A 124 19.41 10.70 10.28
CA MET A 124 20.61 11.33 10.82
C MET A 124 21.55 10.29 11.44
N MET A 125 21.01 9.34 12.20
CA MET A 125 21.79 8.24 12.77
C MET A 125 22.33 7.31 11.68
N LEU A 126 21.52 6.99 10.67
CA LEU A 126 21.97 6.18 9.52
C LEU A 126 23.16 6.81 8.81
N SER A 127 23.23 8.14 8.74
CA SER A 127 24.31 8.87 8.06
C SER A 127 25.69 8.71 8.71
N ILE A 128 25.75 8.34 9.98
CA ILE A 128 26.98 8.12 10.74
C ILE A 128 27.23 6.65 11.05
N SER A 129 26.32 5.76 10.62
CA SER A 129 26.40 4.33 10.87
C SER A 129 27.43 3.67 9.96
N THR A 130 28.33 2.87 10.54
CA THR A 130 29.36 2.10 9.84
C THR A 130 29.27 0.61 10.12
N GLU A 131 28.65 0.21 11.23
CA GLU A 131 28.52 -1.15 11.69
C GLU A 131 27.11 -1.69 11.47
N TYR A 132 26.98 -3.02 11.32
CA TYR A 132 25.69 -3.68 11.08
C TYR A 132 24.62 -3.31 12.10
N TYR A 133 24.93 -3.35 13.40
CA TYR A 133 23.95 -3.04 14.44
C TYR A 133 23.50 -1.57 14.41
N GLN A 134 24.38 -0.64 14.02
CA GLN A 134 24.03 0.78 13.88
C GLN A 134 23.08 0.99 12.70
N LEU A 135 23.34 0.34 11.56
CA LEU A 135 22.47 0.35 10.39
C LEU A 135 21.10 -0.27 10.73
N PHE A 136 21.11 -1.37 11.48
CA PHE A 136 19.87 -2.03 11.91
C PHE A 136 19.04 -1.13 12.84
N LEU A 137 19.64 -0.53 13.87
CA LEU A 137 18.92 0.35 14.79
C LEU A 137 18.43 1.63 14.11
N SER A 138 19.21 2.22 13.23
CA SER A 138 18.84 3.46 12.55
C SER A 138 17.81 3.23 11.44
N GLN A 139 18.07 2.31 10.50
CA GLN A 139 17.19 2.09 9.35
C GLN A 139 16.02 1.16 9.68
N ALA A 140 16.27 0.01 10.30
CA ALA A 140 15.19 -0.92 10.56
C ALA A 140 14.28 -0.41 11.67
N ILE A 141 14.81 -0.03 12.82
CA ILE A 141 14.02 0.32 14.00
C ILE A 141 13.53 1.78 13.92
N CYS A 142 14.45 2.77 13.88
CA CYS A 142 14.01 4.17 13.95
C CYS A 142 13.21 4.61 12.73
N ILE A 143 13.73 4.36 11.51
CA ILE A 143 13.00 4.73 10.28
C ILE A 143 11.75 3.89 10.12
N GLY A 144 11.79 2.57 10.41
CA GLY A 144 10.65 1.68 10.29
C GLY A 144 9.49 2.06 11.22
N ILE A 145 9.76 2.21 12.53
CA ILE A 145 8.76 2.62 13.52
C ILE A 145 8.26 4.03 13.22
N GLY A 146 9.17 4.99 12.94
CA GLY A 146 8.80 6.36 12.60
C GLY A 146 7.84 6.43 11.41
N SER A 147 8.15 5.69 10.34
CA SER A 147 7.29 5.56 9.15
C SER A 147 5.93 4.96 9.49
N GLY A 148 5.87 3.89 10.29
CA GLY A 148 4.63 3.23 10.66
C GLY A 148 3.73 4.09 11.56
N ILE A 149 4.32 4.89 12.45
CA ILE A 149 3.58 5.85 13.29
C ILE A 149 2.89 6.91 12.43
N VAL A 150 3.49 7.35 11.33
CA VAL A 150 2.91 8.35 10.43
C VAL A 150 1.94 7.74 9.43
N PHE A 151 2.25 6.57 8.89
CA PHE A 151 1.55 5.95 7.75
C PHE A 151 0.10 5.61 8.08
N THR A 152 -0.14 4.77 9.07
CA THR A 152 -1.49 4.25 9.39
C THR A 152 -2.48 5.36 9.78
N PRO A 153 -2.14 6.32 10.67
CA PRO A 153 -3.04 7.43 10.99
C PRO A 153 -3.34 8.33 9.78
N SER A 154 -2.37 8.57 8.90
CA SER A 154 -2.57 9.41 7.71
C SER A 154 -3.53 8.79 6.71
N VAL A 155 -3.41 7.48 6.46
CA VAL A 155 -4.34 6.72 5.61
C VAL A 155 -5.75 6.71 6.22
N SER A 156 -5.85 6.51 7.54
CA SER A 156 -7.14 6.52 8.25
C SER A 156 -7.80 7.90 8.20
N ALA A 157 -7.04 8.97 8.37
CA ALA A 157 -7.54 10.35 8.29
C ALA A 157 -8.06 10.68 6.88
N ALA A 158 -7.35 10.26 5.85
CA ALA A 158 -7.79 10.44 4.46
C ALA A 158 -9.07 9.66 4.16
N ALA A 159 -9.16 8.41 4.60
CA ALA A 159 -10.36 7.59 4.45
C ALA A 159 -11.58 8.20 5.16
N ALA A 160 -11.39 8.76 6.35
CA ALA A 160 -12.45 9.40 7.13
C ALA A 160 -12.97 10.71 6.49
N CYS A 161 -12.11 11.43 5.75
CA CYS A 161 -12.50 12.66 5.05
C CYS A 161 -13.34 12.41 3.78
N LEU A 162 -13.37 11.18 3.27
CA LEU A 162 -13.98 10.79 1.99
C LEU A 162 -15.13 9.78 2.21
N PRO A 163 -16.36 10.25 2.51
CA PRO A 163 -17.47 9.37 2.87
C PRO A 163 -17.97 8.52 1.70
N ASN A 164 -17.89 9.04 0.46
CA ASN A 164 -18.32 8.31 -0.73
C ASN A 164 -17.29 7.23 -1.10
N PRO A 165 -17.67 5.92 -1.15
CA PRO A 165 -16.75 4.83 -1.43
C PRO A 165 -16.01 4.94 -2.76
N ALA A 166 -16.69 5.35 -3.83
CA ALA A 166 -16.10 5.49 -5.17
C ALA A 166 -15.06 6.62 -5.21
N THR A 167 -15.39 7.79 -4.62
CA THR A 167 -14.45 8.92 -4.51
C THR A 167 -13.26 8.56 -3.63
N ARG A 168 -13.51 7.83 -2.53
CA ARG A 168 -12.46 7.34 -1.63
C ARG A 168 -11.50 6.40 -2.35
N ALA A 169 -12.00 5.44 -3.12
CA ALA A 169 -11.17 4.50 -3.88
C ALA A 169 -10.25 5.23 -4.88
N LYS A 170 -10.79 6.19 -5.64
CA LYS A 170 -10.01 7.02 -6.58
C LYS A 170 -8.93 7.83 -5.85
N ALA A 171 -9.29 8.46 -4.74
CA ALA A 171 -8.34 9.27 -3.96
C ALA A 171 -7.26 8.41 -3.29
N MET A 172 -7.58 7.19 -2.81
CA MET A 172 -6.60 6.26 -2.26
C MET A 172 -5.60 5.82 -3.33
N GLY A 173 -6.04 5.56 -4.56
CA GLY A 173 -5.14 5.30 -5.69
C GLY A 173 -4.18 6.47 -5.96
N LEU A 174 -4.71 7.71 -5.99
CA LEU A 174 -3.88 8.90 -6.17
C LEU A 174 -2.86 9.09 -5.02
N MET A 175 -3.27 8.88 -3.78
CA MET A 175 -2.37 8.96 -2.62
C MET A 175 -1.28 7.90 -2.69
N ALA A 176 -1.62 6.68 -3.09
CA ALA A 176 -0.66 5.61 -3.26
C ALA A 176 0.39 5.88 -4.35
N CYS A 177 0.08 6.69 -5.37
CA CYS A 177 1.07 7.13 -6.36
C CYS A 177 2.22 7.92 -5.75
N GLY A 178 2.04 8.51 -4.55
CA GLY A 178 3.12 9.14 -3.79
C GLY A 178 4.30 8.21 -3.57
N SER A 179 4.05 6.93 -3.27
CA SER A 179 5.13 5.95 -3.10
C SER A 179 5.92 5.70 -4.40
N CYS A 180 5.29 5.77 -5.56
CA CYS A 180 6.00 5.65 -6.83
C CYS A 180 6.92 6.85 -7.07
N VAL A 181 6.42 8.06 -6.76
CA VAL A 181 7.24 9.28 -6.84
C VAL A 181 8.45 9.18 -5.92
N GLY A 182 8.27 8.73 -4.67
CA GLY A 182 9.37 8.46 -3.75
C GLY A 182 10.32 7.37 -4.26
N GLY A 183 9.76 6.28 -4.83
CA GLY A 183 10.52 5.19 -5.43
C GLY A 183 11.30 5.57 -6.70
N ILE A 184 11.02 6.74 -7.29
CA ILE A 184 11.84 7.35 -8.36
C ILE A 184 12.84 8.34 -7.77
N VAL A 185 12.35 9.27 -6.94
CA VAL A 185 13.15 10.39 -6.43
C VAL A 185 14.30 9.90 -5.54
N PHE A 186 14.04 9.02 -4.57
CA PHE A 186 15.08 8.60 -3.61
C PHE A 186 16.19 7.76 -4.22
N PRO A 187 15.92 6.73 -5.09
CA PRO A 187 17.02 6.01 -5.75
C PRO A 187 17.82 6.91 -6.68
N THR A 188 17.16 7.84 -7.41
CA THR A 188 17.83 8.80 -8.29
C THR A 188 18.73 9.76 -7.48
N MET A 189 18.24 10.27 -6.34
CA MET A 189 19.06 11.06 -5.41
C MET A 189 20.25 10.24 -4.89
N PHE A 190 20.01 9.00 -4.48
CA PHE A 190 21.05 8.11 -3.99
C PHE A 190 22.15 7.92 -5.03
N ARG A 191 21.80 7.57 -6.27
CA ARG A 191 22.71 7.41 -7.40
C ARG A 191 23.52 8.67 -7.68
N ALA A 192 22.84 9.82 -7.73
CA ALA A 192 23.48 11.08 -8.11
C ALA A 192 24.42 11.65 -7.01
N LEU A 193 24.08 11.43 -5.75
CA LEU A 193 24.77 12.05 -4.62
C LEU A 193 25.90 11.18 -4.04
N VAL A 194 25.74 9.85 -3.97
CA VAL A 194 26.75 8.97 -3.38
C VAL A 194 28.14 9.18 -3.99
N PRO A 195 28.33 9.26 -5.33
CA PRO A 195 29.64 9.48 -5.92
C PRO A 195 30.22 10.89 -5.66
N ARG A 196 29.35 11.88 -5.40
CA ARG A 196 29.75 13.30 -5.29
C ARG A 196 30.06 13.71 -3.86
N VAL A 197 29.21 13.31 -2.91
CA VAL A 197 29.26 13.77 -1.51
C VAL A 197 29.39 12.62 -0.52
N GLY A 198 29.48 11.39 -1.00
CA GLY A 198 29.56 10.18 -0.19
C GLY A 198 28.23 9.76 0.45
N PHE A 199 28.23 8.55 1.03
CA PHE A 199 27.05 7.96 1.67
C PHE A 199 26.47 8.83 2.82
N PRO A 200 27.30 9.36 3.77
CA PRO A 200 26.77 10.14 4.90
C PRO A 200 25.96 11.35 4.47
N TRP A 201 26.48 12.16 3.56
CA TRP A 201 25.78 13.36 3.10
C TRP A 201 24.59 13.05 2.18
N THR A 202 24.65 11.96 1.43
CA THR A 202 23.50 11.48 0.64
C THR A 202 22.32 11.15 1.54
N VAL A 203 22.55 10.39 2.61
CA VAL A 203 21.52 10.01 3.57
C VAL A 203 20.95 11.24 4.31
N ARG A 204 21.80 12.20 4.71
CA ARG A 204 21.35 13.47 5.30
C ARG A 204 20.51 14.27 4.34
N SER A 205 20.90 14.37 3.08
CA SER A 205 20.14 15.09 2.05
C SER A 205 18.75 14.48 1.84
N ILE A 206 18.64 13.15 1.82
CA ILE A 206 17.35 12.46 1.77
C ILE A 206 16.54 12.77 3.05
N GLY A 207 17.16 12.70 4.23
CA GLY A 207 16.53 13.02 5.51
C GLY A 207 16.00 14.45 5.57
N PHE A 208 16.76 15.44 5.06
CA PHE A 208 16.30 16.84 4.98
C PHE A 208 15.15 17.04 4.00
N LEU A 209 15.16 16.35 2.85
CA LEU A 209 14.05 16.37 1.92
C LEU A 209 12.77 15.80 2.58
N ILE A 210 12.89 14.65 3.27
CA ILE A 210 11.78 14.03 4.01
C ILE A 210 11.26 14.97 5.09
N LEU A 211 12.14 15.66 5.83
CA LEU A 211 11.74 16.66 6.82
C LEU A 211 10.97 17.81 6.19
N ALA A 212 11.47 18.37 5.09
CA ALA A 212 10.81 19.47 4.39
C ALA A 212 9.41 19.06 3.88
N LEU A 213 9.28 17.84 3.36
CA LEU A 213 8.00 17.28 2.91
C LEU A 213 7.04 17.06 4.09
N TYR A 214 7.50 16.61 5.25
CA TYR A 214 6.66 16.50 6.44
C TYR A 214 6.23 17.87 6.97
N LEU A 215 7.11 18.86 6.98
CA LEU A 215 6.73 20.23 7.34
C LEU A 215 5.65 20.77 6.41
N LEU A 216 5.79 20.55 5.10
CA LEU A 216 4.76 20.91 4.12
C LEU A 216 3.44 20.18 4.41
N SER A 217 3.49 18.86 4.63
CA SER A 217 2.33 18.05 5.00
C SER A 217 1.64 18.58 6.26
N TYR A 218 2.43 18.97 7.27
CA TYR A 218 1.91 19.50 8.52
C TYR A 218 1.25 20.88 8.36
N LEU A 219 1.86 21.80 7.59
CA LEU A 219 1.30 23.12 7.28
C LEU A 219 -0.06 23.02 6.58
N VAL A 220 -0.17 22.05 5.67
CA VAL A 220 -1.42 21.76 4.94
C VAL A 220 -2.53 21.26 5.88
N LEU A 221 -2.18 20.57 6.98
CA LEU A 221 -3.13 20.01 7.95
C LEU A 221 -3.53 20.97 9.09
N ILE A 222 -2.85 22.11 9.27
CA ILE A 222 -3.14 23.07 10.36
C ILE A 222 -4.58 23.55 10.35
N ASP A 223 -5.19 23.61 9.16
CA ASP A 223 -6.57 24.09 8.95
C ASP A 223 -7.67 23.03 9.20
N GLY A 224 -7.28 21.82 9.58
CA GLY A 224 -8.15 20.64 9.69
C GLY A 224 -8.86 20.46 11.05
N ARG A 225 -9.14 21.51 11.83
CA ARG A 225 -9.91 21.40 13.08
C ARG A 225 -11.37 20.99 12.80
N ARG A 226 -11.62 19.72 12.58
CA ARG A 226 -12.93 19.14 12.84
C ARG A 226 -12.84 18.35 14.13
N LYS A 227 -13.47 18.85 15.21
CA LYS A 227 -13.89 18.00 16.33
C LYS A 227 -14.77 16.92 15.71
N THR A 228 -14.24 15.73 15.54
CA THR A 228 -15.06 14.55 15.29
C THR A 228 -15.83 14.29 16.56
N SER A 229 -17.01 14.95 16.65
CA SER A 229 -18.02 14.67 17.67
C SER A 229 -18.72 13.34 17.34
N ARG A 230 -17.96 12.28 17.22
CA ARG A 230 -18.51 10.93 17.30
C ARG A 230 -17.91 10.28 18.54
N ALA A 231 -18.79 9.80 19.42
CA ALA A 231 -18.41 8.97 20.54
C ALA A 231 -17.37 7.93 20.09
N PRO A 232 -16.31 7.68 20.86
CA PRO A 232 -15.29 6.72 20.49
C PRO A 232 -15.99 5.36 20.34
N VAL A 233 -16.20 4.94 19.10
CA VAL A 233 -16.58 3.55 18.86
C VAL A 233 -15.37 2.76 19.33
N ILE A 234 -15.50 2.06 20.44
CA ILE A 234 -14.47 1.15 20.94
C ILE A 234 -14.29 0.08 19.87
N ARG A 235 -13.42 0.34 18.89
CA ARG A 235 -13.05 -0.65 17.88
C ARG A 235 -12.20 -1.69 18.59
N ARG A 236 -12.60 -2.93 18.52
CA ARG A 236 -11.80 -4.06 18.97
C ARG A 236 -10.50 -4.04 18.16
N PHE A 237 -9.35 -4.06 18.84
CA PHE A 237 -8.02 -4.07 18.23
C PHE A 237 -7.84 -5.28 17.30
N PHE A 238 -8.42 -6.41 17.66
CA PHE A 238 -8.39 -7.65 16.92
C PHE A 238 -9.80 -8.22 16.78
N ASP A 239 -10.14 -8.58 15.55
CA ASP A 239 -11.32 -9.42 15.31
C ASP A 239 -10.88 -10.89 15.41
N ILE A 240 -11.01 -11.48 16.60
CA ILE A 240 -10.65 -12.89 16.84
C ILE A 240 -11.42 -13.82 15.90
N SER A 241 -12.64 -13.45 15.49
CA SER A 241 -13.43 -14.25 14.54
C SER A 241 -12.79 -14.34 13.16
N ALA A 242 -11.88 -13.44 12.82
CA ALA A 242 -11.13 -13.49 11.57
C ALA A 242 -10.23 -14.72 11.47
N PHE A 243 -9.73 -15.24 12.60
CA PHE A 243 -8.89 -16.45 12.63
C PHE A 243 -9.68 -17.74 12.37
N THR A 244 -10.99 -17.72 12.55
CA THR A 244 -11.89 -18.84 12.25
C THR A 244 -12.58 -18.72 10.89
N ASP A 245 -12.46 -17.54 10.25
CA ASP A 245 -13.02 -17.26 8.92
C ASP A 245 -12.06 -17.78 7.83
N LEU A 246 -12.29 -19.00 7.37
CA LEU A 246 -11.42 -19.70 6.42
C LEU A 246 -11.11 -18.91 5.14
N PRO A 247 -12.08 -18.26 4.45
CA PRO A 247 -11.77 -17.41 3.29
C PRO A 247 -10.80 -16.27 3.61
N PHE A 248 -11.00 -15.59 4.74
CA PHE A 248 -10.14 -14.50 5.18
C PHE A 248 -8.74 -15.00 5.56
N MET A 249 -8.65 -16.13 6.25
CA MET A 249 -7.36 -16.74 6.64
C MET A 249 -6.56 -17.20 5.43
N LEU A 250 -7.19 -17.82 4.45
CA LEU A 250 -6.51 -18.21 3.21
C LEU A 250 -5.97 -17.01 2.43
N LEU A 251 -6.73 -15.91 2.36
CA LEU A 251 -6.24 -14.66 1.79
C LEU A 251 -5.08 -14.07 2.58
N SER A 252 -5.13 -14.14 3.90
CA SER A 252 -4.06 -13.65 4.77
C SER A 252 -2.79 -14.48 4.59
N ILE A 253 -2.90 -15.81 4.52
CA ILE A 253 -1.78 -16.69 4.22
C ILE A 253 -1.25 -16.45 2.81
N ALA A 254 -2.14 -16.30 1.81
CA ALA A 254 -1.75 -15.93 0.45
C ALA A 254 -0.95 -14.63 0.42
N SER A 255 -1.32 -13.64 1.26
CA SER A 255 -0.57 -12.38 1.36
C SER A 255 0.83 -12.56 1.95
N VAL A 256 1.04 -13.49 2.89
CA VAL A 256 2.39 -13.84 3.38
C VAL A 256 3.24 -14.38 2.23
N PHE A 257 2.71 -15.37 1.49
CA PHE A 257 3.43 -15.97 0.37
C PHE A 257 3.75 -14.95 -0.73
N SER A 258 2.76 -14.14 -1.10
CA SER A 258 2.96 -13.11 -2.14
C SER A 258 3.93 -12.02 -1.69
N ALA A 259 3.88 -11.56 -0.44
CA ALA A 259 4.78 -10.55 0.09
C ALA A 259 6.22 -11.06 0.24
N THR A 260 6.39 -12.33 0.63
CA THR A 260 7.68 -13.04 0.64
C THR A 260 8.35 -12.97 -0.73
N ALA A 261 7.61 -13.28 -1.80
CA ALA A 261 8.12 -13.25 -3.17
C ALA A 261 8.26 -11.83 -3.73
N PHE A 262 7.33 -10.95 -3.43
CA PHE A 262 7.24 -9.58 -3.96
C PHE A 262 8.46 -8.72 -3.62
N TYR A 263 8.99 -8.86 -2.41
CA TYR A 263 10.06 -8.00 -1.92
C TYR A 263 11.45 -8.40 -2.44
N ILE A 264 11.59 -9.64 -2.94
CA ILE A 264 12.85 -10.17 -3.49
C ILE A 264 13.36 -9.34 -4.67
N PRO A 265 12.59 -9.08 -5.75
CA PRO A 265 13.07 -8.24 -6.85
C PRO A 265 13.45 -6.82 -6.43
N LEU A 266 12.73 -6.23 -5.47
CA LEU A 266 13.03 -4.88 -4.99
C LEU A 266 14.40 -4.78 -4.31
N LEU A 267 14.83 -5.82 -3.60
CA LEU A 267 16.12 -5.85 -2.93
C LEU A 267 17.25 -6.34 -3.82
N TYR A 268 17.01 -7.41 -4.57
CA TYR A 268 18.08 -8.13 -5.27
C TYR A 268 18.26 -7.76 -6.75
N LEU A 269 17.34 -6.98 -7.37
CA LEU A 269 17.46 -6.58 -8.76
C LEU A 269 18.76 -5.78 -9.03
N PRO A 270 19.14 -4.76 -8.23
CA PRO A 270 20.39 -4.04 -8.47
C PRO A 270 21.63 -4.91 -8.31
N LEU A 271 21.59 -5.86 -7.39
CA LEU A 271 22.70 -6.78 -7.17
C LEU A 271 22.79 -7.82 -8.29
N PHE A 272 21.64 -8.40 -8.68
CA PHE A 272 21.52 -9.32 -9.82
C PHE A 272 22.12 -8.74 -11.10
N THR A 273 21.77 -7.51 -11.42
CA THR A 273 22.26 -6.86 -12.66
C THR A 273 23.77 -6.67 -12.67
N LYS A 274 24.37 -6.32 -11.53
CA LYS A 274 25.84 -6.19 -11.42
C LYS A 274 26.58 -7.51 -11.63
N VAL A 275 25.97 -8.62 -11.23
CA VAL A 275 26.61 -9.94 -11.29
C VAL A 275 26.34 -10.66 -12.61
N ARG A 276 25.09 -10.61 -13.10
CA ARG A 276 24.62 -11.38 -14.27
C ARG A 276 24.68 -10.60 -15.58
N VAL A 277 24.68 -9.27 -15.52
CA VAL A 277 24.67 -8.39 -16.68
C VAL A 277 25.84 -7.41 -16.61
N PRO A 278 27.11 -7.87 -16.76
CA PRO A 278 28.29 -7.02 -16.57
C PRO A 278 28.37 -5.81 -17.52
N SER A 279 27.63 -5.87 -18.65
CA SER A 279 27.55 -4.79 -19.64
C SER A 279 26.64 -3.63 -19.19
N ILE A 280 25.90 -3.78 -18.07
CA ILE A 280 25.03 -2.73 -17.56
C ILE A 280 25.85 -1.61 -16.89
N SER A 281 25.48 -0.35 -17.15
CA SER A 281 26.13 0.76 -16.45
C SER A 281 25.72 0.79 -14.97
N PRO A 282 26.61 1.21 -14.06
CA PRO A 282 26.27 1.36 -12.62
C PRO A 282 25.07 2.27 -12.40
N ASP A 283 24.91 3.30 -13.21
CA ASP A 283 23.78 4.23 -13.17
C ASP A 283 22.46 3.54 -13.50
N LEU A 284 22.42 2.80 -14.62
CA LEU A 284 21.22 2.09 -15.05
C LEU A 284 20.80 1.01 -14.03
N THR A 285 21.74 0.39 -13.33
CA THR A 285 21.48 -0.59 -12.29
C THR A 285 20.52 -0.03 -11.20
N ILE A 286 20.72 1.23 -10.80
CA ILE A 286 19.85 1.89 -9.80
C ILE A 286 18.60 2.47 -10.47
N ASP A 287 18.74 2.99 -11.70
CA ASP A 287 17.61 3.54 -12.47
C ASP A 287 16.54 2.48 -12.79
N LEU A 288 16.89 1.20 -12.82
CA LEU A 288 15.90 0.11 -12.95
C LEU A 288 14.83 0.15 -11.86
N LEU A 289 15.18 0.52 -10.62
CA LEU A 289 14.19 0.72 -9.55
C LEU A 289 13.25 1.89 -9.87
N SER A 290 13.79 2.97 -10.45
CA SER A 290 13.02 4.13 -10.86
C SER A 290 12.08 3.80 -12.03
N ILE A 291 12.55 3.04 -13.02
CA ILE A 291 11.76 2.54 -14.15
C ILE A 291 10.61 1.67 -13.63
N LEU A 292 10.91 0.69 -12.80
CA LEU A 292 9.94 -0.22 -12.19
C LEU A 292 8.85 0.57 -11.45
N ASN A 293 9.23 1.53 -10.61
CA ASN A 293 8.30 2.36 -9.85
C ASN A 293 7.49 3.30 -10.75
N GLY A 294 8.10 3.87 -11.79
CA GLY A 294 7.41 4.70 -12.78
C GLY A 294 6.31 3.92 -13.51
N VAL A 295 6.61 2.72 -13.98
CA VAL A 295 5.64 1.86 -14.65
C VAL A 295 4.57 1.34 -13.68
N SER A 296 4.89 1.15 -12.40
CA SER A 296 3.92 0.71 -11.40
C SER A 296 2.76 1.69 -11.20
N VAL A 297 2.92 2.98 -11.56
CA VAL A 297 1.80 3.94 -11.61
C VAL A 297 0.74 3.48 -12.60
N ILE A 298 1.18 3.04 -13.80
CA ILE A 298 0.28 2.51 -14.84
C ILE A 298 -0.42 1.26 -14.31
N GLY A 299 0.33 0.35 -13.67
CA GLY A 299 -0.23 -0.86 -13.06
C GLY A 299 -1.32 -0.55 -12.03
N ARG A 300 -1.16 0.49 -11.21
CA ARG A 300 -2.18 0.93 -10.24
C ARG A 300 -3.44 1.48 -10.89
N LEU A 301 -3.32 2.18 -12.01
CA LEU A 301 -4.48 2.65 -12.78
C LEU A 301 -5.21 1.48 -13.44
N VAL A 302 -4.45 0.56 -14.05
CA VAL A 302 -4.99 -0.67 -14.65
C VAL A 302 -5.69 -1.54 -13.61
N ALA A 303 -5.16 -1.64 -12.39
CA ALA A 303 -5.78 -2.39 -11.29
C ALA A 303 -7.21 -1.93 -11.01
N GLY A 304 -7.43 -0.61 -10.95
CA GLY A 304 -8.75 -0.03 -10.71
C GLY A 304 -9.75 -0.34 -11.82
N LEU A 305 -9.31 -0.27 -13.08
CA LEU A 305 -10.14 -0.60 -14.25
C LEU A 305 -10.47 -2.09 -14.31
N ALA A 306 -9.45 -2.94 -14.18
CA ALA A 306 -9.61 -4.39 -14.21
C ALA A 306 -10.50 -4.89 -13.06
N ALA A 307 -10.35 -4.35 -11.85
CA ALA A 307 -11.18 -4.68 -10.72
C ALA A 307 -12.64 -4.26 -10.91
N ALA A 308 -12.89 -3.16 -11.64
CA ALA A 308 -14.26 -2.73 -11.96
C ALA A 308 -14.96 -3.62 -13.01
N ILE A 309 -14.19 -4.23 -13.92
CA ILE A 309 -14.72 -5.08 -15.02
C ILE A 309 -14.83 -6.54 -14.56
N PHE A 310 -13.76 -7.08 -13.99
CA PHE A 310 -13.62 -8.52 -13.69
C PHE A 310 -13.87 -8.87 -12.21
N GLY A 311 -13.91 -7.87 -11.35
CA GLY A 311 -13.91 -8.05 -9.90
C GLY A 311 -12.51 -8.01 -9.29
N PRO A 312 -12.38 -7.49 -8.04
CA PRO A 312 -11.07 -7.31 -7.41
C PRO A 312 -10.39 -8.64 -7.01
N THR A 313 -11.16 -9.66 -6.66
CA THR A 313 -10.65 -10.99 -6.28
C THR A 313 -10.11 -11.79 -7.47
N GLU A 314 -10.80 -11.73 -8.59
CA GLU A 314 -10.35 -12.34 -9.84
C GLU A 314 -9.11 -11.62 -10.38
N THR A 315 -9.12 -10.31 -10.34
CA THR A 315 -7.99 -9.49 -10.81
C THR A 315 -6.73 -9.78 -10.01
N ILE A 316 -6.80 -9.89 -8.66
CA ILE A 316 -5.64 -10.21 -7.84
C ILE A 316 -5.10 -11.62 -8.15
N ALA A 317 -5.98 -12.61 -8.32
CA ALA A 317 -5.57 -13.99 -8.63
C ALA A 317 -4.81 -14.08 -9.97
N VAL A 318 -5.35 -13.46 -11.02
CA VAL A 318 -4.69 -13.40 -12.33
C VAL A 318 -3.35 -12.67 -12.23
N SER A 319 -3.29 -11.58 -11.46
CA SER A 319 -2.07 -10.81 -11.27
C SER A 319 -0.99 -11.59 -10.49
N LEU A 320 -1.38 -12.42 -9.52
CA LEU A 320 -0.46 -13.32 -8.79
C LEU A 320 0.13 -14.38 -9.73
N VAL A 321 -0.69 -14.97 -10.62
CA VAL A 321 -0.20 -15.89 -11.64
C VAL A 321 0.75 -15.19 -12.60
N ALA A 322 0.39 -14.01 -13.11
CA ALA A 322 1.25 -13.23 -13.99
C ALA A 322 2.58 -12.86 -13.31
N ALA A 323 2.53 -12.48 -12.03
CA ALA A 323 3.73 -12.19 -11.24
C ALA A 323 4.63 -13.43 -11.08
N SER A 324 4.03 -14.60 -10.82
CA SER A 324 4.77 -15.86 -10.74
C SER A 324 5.47 -16.18 -12.08
N VAL A 325 4.75 -16.07 -13.19
CA VAL A 325 5.33 -16.29 -14.53
C VAL A 325 6.49 -15.32 -14.79
N LEU A 326 6.33 -14.04 -14.44
CA LEU A 326 7.41 -13.04 -14.60
C LEU A 326 8.64 -13.37 -13.74
N LEU A 327 8.46 -13.93 -12.54
CA LEU A 327 9.57 -14.36 -11.70
C LEU A 327 10.33 -15.53 -12.32
N PHE A 328 9.65 -16.47 -12.96
CA PHE A 328 10.32 -17.53 -13.75
C PHE A 328 10.96 -16.98 -15.04
N CYS A 329 10.32 -16.02 -15.72
CA CYS A 329 10.90 -15.32 -16.88
C CYS A 329 12.13 -14.49 -16.53
N TRP A 330 12.38 -14.19 -15.25
CA TRP A 330 13.61 -13.52 -14.81
C TRP A 330 14.84 -14.41 -14.88
N ILE A 331 14.69 -15.76 -14.87
CA ILE A 331 15.79 -16.73 -14.85
C ILE A 331 16.71 -16.58 -16.08
N PRO A 332 16.18 -16.57 -17.33
CA PRO A 332 17.01 -16.47 -18.54
C PRO A 332 17.49 -15.05 -18.88
N VAL A 333 17.18 -14.04 -18.02
CA VAL A 333 17.57 -12.65 -18.29
C VAL A 333 19.07 -12.48 -18.03
N ASP A 334 19.82 -12.16 -19.10
CA ASP A 334 21.27 -11.94 -19.07
C ASP A 334 21.72 -10.71 -19.89
N THR A 335 20.76 -9.98 -20.49
CA THR A 335 21.02 -8.81 -21.32
C THR A 335 20.44 -7.54 -20.70
N VAL A 336 21.03 -6.38 -21.03
CA VAL A 336 20.54 -5.06 -20.57
C VAL A 336 19.10 -4.84 -21.03
N ALA A 337 18.80 -5.13 -22.31
CA ALA A 337 17.46 -4.97 -22.87
C ALA A 337 16.45 -5.89 -22.17
N GLY A 338 16.81 -7.16 -21.96
CA GLY A 338 15.97 -8.12 -21.24
C GLY A 338 15.66 -7.67 -19.81
N THR A 339 16.65 -7.12 -19.11
CA THR A 339 16.46 -6.59 -17.74
C THR A 339 15.50 -5.40 -17.71
N ILE A 340 15.62 -4.45 -18.64
CA ILE A 340 14.72 -3.30 -18.74
C ILE A 340 13.29 -3.77 -19.04
N VAL A 341 13.12 -4.65 -20.04
CA VAL A 341 11.80 -5.19 -20.42
C VAL A 341 11.17 -5.93 -19.23
N TRP A 342 11.94 -6.78 -18.55
CA TRP A 342 11.47 -7.49 -17.37
C TRP A 342 11.05 -6.50 -16.26
N ALA A 343 11.86 -5.47 -15.97
CA ALA A 343 11.54 -4.46 -14.95
C ALA A 343 10.26 -3.68 -15.28
N ILE A 344 9.99 -3.41 -16.56
CA ILE A 344 8.74 -2.77 -17.02
C ILE A 344 7.54 -3.67 -16.69
N PHE A 345 7.57 -4.94 -17.11
CA PHE A 345 6.45 -5.86 -16.84
C PHE A 345 6.27 -6.13 -15.35
N TRP A 346 7.36 -6.31 -14.60
CA TRP A 346 7.31 -6.46 -13.15
C TRP A 346 6.72 -5.21 -12.48
N GLY A 347 7.15 -4.01 -12.90
CA GLY A 347 6.61 -2.74 -12.41
C GLY A 347 5.09 -2.66 -12.58
N MET A 348 4.58 -3.02 -13.77
CA MET A 348 3.14 -3.01 -14.05
C MET A 348 2.37 -3.97 -13.14
N VAL A 349 2.80 -5.23 -13.06
CA VAL A 349 2.12 -6.26 -12.26
C VAL A 349 2.23 -5.95 -10.77
N SER A 350 3.39 -5.49 -10.30
CA SER A 350 3.60 -5.10 -8.90
C SER A 350 2.67 -3.95 -8.48
N GLY A 351 2.42 -2.99 -9.37
CA GLY A 351 1.46 -1.92 -9.15
C GLY A 351 0.02 -2.44 -8.93
N ILE A 352 -0.39 -3.46 -9.68
CA ILE A 352 -1.68 -4.12 -9.52
C ILE A 352 -1.76 -4.81 -8.14
N LEU A 353 -0.75 -5.58 -7.77
CA LEU A 353 -0.70 -6.35 -6.52
C LEU A 353 -0.82 -5.44 -5.27
N VAL A 354 -0.16 -4.30 -5.27
CA VAL A 354 -0.17 -3.35 -4.13
C VAL A 354 -1.52 -2.62 -3.99
N THR A 355 -2.24 -2.42 -5.10
CA THR A 355 -3.46 -1.59 -5.09
C THR A 355 -4.72 -2.37 -4.68
N LEU A 356 -4.83 -3.62 -5.10
CA LEU A 356 -6.06 -4.42 -4.96
C LEU A 356 -6.47 -4.80 -3.52
N PRO A 357 -5.57 -4.99 -2.53
CA PRO A 357 -5.98 -5.33 -1.18
C PRO A 357 -7.03 -4.40 -0.59
N GLY A 358 -6.91 -3.09 -0.82
CA GLY A 358 -7.91 -2.11 -0.38
C GLY A 358 -9.30 -2.30 -0.97
N ALA A 359 -9.41 -2.95 -2.13
CA ALA A 359 -10.67 -3.19 -2.82
C ALA A 359 -11.32 -4.52 -2.39
N PHE A 360 -10.55 -5.60 -2.20
CA PHE A 360 -11.13 -6.92 -1.93
C PHE A 360 -11.32 -7.23 -0.43
N ILE A 361 -10.50 -6.69 0.49
CA ILE A 361 -10.63 -6.97 1.92
C ILE A 361 -12.05 -6.73 2.46
N PRO A 362 -12.72 -5.60 2.11
CA PRO A 362 -14.08 -5.35 2.59
C PRO A 362 -15.12 -6.43 2.19
N LEU A 363 -14.88 -7.17 1.10
CA LEU A 363 -15.77 -8.24 0.63
C LEU A 363 -15.80 -9.45 1.58
N PHE A 364 -14.74 -9.62 2.37
CA PHE A 364 -14.59 -10.69 3.36
C PHE A 364 -14.89 -10.23 4.78
N CYS A 365 -15.42 -9.03 4.97
CA CYS A 365 -15.80 -8.52 6.26
C CYS A 365 -17.30 -8.77 6.53
N PRO A 366 -17.67 -9.37 7.69
CA PRO A 366 -19.08 -9.64 8.02
C PRO A 366 -19.88 -8.34 8.27
N SER A 367 -19.21 -7.27 8.65
CA SER A 367 -19.84 -5.97 8.90
C SER A 367 -18.88 -4.82 8.61
N VAL A 368 -19.42 -3.63 8.39
CA VAL A 368 -18.65 -2.41 8.15
C VAL A 368 -17.78 -2.02 9.35
N THR A 369 -18.21 -2.43 10.56
CA THR A 369 -17.52 -2.09 11.82
C THR A 369 -16.18 -2.80 12.01
N VAL A 370 -15.97 -3.96 11.35
CA VAL A 370 -14.73 -4.75 11.47
C VAL A 370 -13.78 -4.58 10.28
N ILE A 371 -14.15 -3.78 9.26
CA ILE A 371 -13.31 -3.56 8.07
C ILE A 371 -11.92 -3.04 8.47
N GLY A 372 -11.86 -2.06 9.39
CA GLY A 372 -10.59 -1.48 9.82
C GLY A 372 -9.70 -2.49 10.54
N SER A 373 -10.27 -3.28 11.45
CA SER A 373 -9.55 -4.34 12.18
C SER A 373 -9.02 -5.42 11.23
N ARG A 374 -9.87 -5.96 10.34
CA ARG A 374 -9.46 -6.97 9.35
C ARG A 374 -8.45 -6.43 8.34
N THR A 375 -8.57 -5.18 7.94
CA THR A 375 -7.57 -4.53 7.08
C THR A 375 -6.21 -4.44 7.77
N GLY A 376 -6.19 -4.03 9.05
CA GLY A 376 -4.96 -4.00 9.85
C GLY A 376 -4.34 -5.39 10.02
N MET A 377 -5.15 -6.40 10.30
CA MET A 377 -4.69 -7.79 10.40
C MET A 377 -4.09 -8.27 9.06
N TYR A 378 -4.76 -8.03 7.94
CA TYR A 378 -4.25 -8.40 6.61
C TYR A 378 -2.89 -7.76 6.32
N TRP A 379 -2.73 -6.46 6.56
CA TRP A 379 -1.45 -5.77 6.36
C TRP A 379 -0.35 -6.28 7.30
N SER A 380 -0.70 -6.71 8.51
CA SER A 380 0.29 -7.34 9.40
C SER A 380 0.80 -8.68 8.86
N TRP A 381 -0.06 -9.48 8.20
CA TRP A 381 0.35 -10.68 7.49
C TRP A 381 1.26 -10.37 6.30
N VAL A 382 0.94 -9.33 5.52
CA VAL A 382 1.82 -8.81 4.47
C VAL A 382 3.19 -8.44 5.02
N GLY A 383 3.22 -7.69 6.14
CA GLY A 383 4.46 -7.32 6.83
C GLY A 383 5.29 -8.54 7.24
N LEU A 384 4.66 -9.58 7.76
CA LEU A 384 5.33 -10.84 8.13
C LEU A 384 5.99 -11.50 6.91
N GLY A 385 5.29 -11.55 5.77
CA GLY A 385 5.85 -12.08 4.53
C GLY A 385 7.07 -11.28 4.05
N MET A 386 6.99 -9.93 4.12
CA MET A 386 8.13 -9.07 3.79
C MET A 386 9.31 -9.28 4.73
N LEU A 387 9.04 -9.49 6.03
CA LEU A 387 10.07 -9.69 7.05
C LEU A 387 10.95 -10.90 6.74
N ILE A 388 10.34 -12.02 6.39
CA ILE A 388 11.05 -13.30 6.23
C ILE A 388 11.53 -13.55 4.80
N GLY A 389 10.90 -12.95 3.78
CA GLY A 389 11.09 -13.31 2.38
C GLY A 389 12.52 -13.10 1.89
N SER A 390 13.02 -11.89 2.02
CA SER A 390 14.34 -11.54 1.48
C SER A 390 15.51 -12.07 2.30
N PRO A 391 15.46 -12.20 3.65
CA PRO A 391 16.47 -12.94 4.40
C PRO A 391 16.58 -14.41 4.01
N ILE A 392 15.45 -15.09 3.78
CA ILE A 392 15.45 -16.46 3.24
C ILE A 392 16.07 -16.47 1.84
N GLY A 393 15.68 -15.50 1.00
CA GLY A 393 16.27 -15.33 -0.33
C GLY A 393 17.78 -15.13 -0.28
N GLY A 394 18.26 -14.31 0.65
CA GLY A 394 19.70 -14.08 0.88
C GLY A 394 20.44 -15.31 1.40
N ALA A 395 19.77 -16.18 2.17
CA ALA A 395 20.34 -17.46 2.60
C ALA A 395 20.44 -18.48 1.45
N ILE A 396 19.50 -18.43 0.50
CA ILE A 396 19.54 -19.26 -0.71
C ILE A 396 20.63 -18.77 -1.67
N TYR A 397 20.83 -17.43 -1.72
CA TYR A 397 21.83 -16.79 -2.56
C TYR A 397 23.04 -16.37 -1.74
N ASP A 398 24.19 -16.99 -1.97
CA ASP A 398 25.46 -16.54 -1.42
C ASP A 398 26.26 -15.75 -2.48
N VAL A 399 26.50 -14.46 -2.21
CA VAL A 399 27.31 -13.56 -3.08
C VAL A 399 28.68 -14.14 -3.37
N LYS A 400 29.23 -14.92 -2.43
CA LYS A 400 30.57 -15.56 -2.54
C LYS A 400 30.57 -16.73 -3.54
N SER A 401 29.42 -17.26 -3.90
CA SER A 401 29.27 -18.41 -4.83
C SER A 401 29.22 -18.00 -6.31
N ALA A 402 29.99 -16.99 -6.72
CA ALA A 402 30.25 -16.64 -8.14
C ALA A 402 29.02 -16.55 -9.05
N GLY A 403 27.89 -16.02 -8.61
CA GLY A 403 26.81 -15.56 -9.49
C GLY A 403 25.94 -16.63 -10.18
N SER A 404 26.23 -17.93 -10.02
CA SER A 404 25.51 -19.02 -10.68
C SER A 404 24.15 -19.35 -10.06
N ASP A 405 23.92 -18.97 -8.81
CA ASP A 405 22.80 -19.47 -8.02
C ASP A 405 21.56 -18.55 -7.94
N TYR A 406 21.54 -17.44 -8.69
CA TYR A 406 20.34 -16.57 -8.74
C TYR A 406 19.07 -17.29 -9.17
N TRP A 407 19.17 -18.33 -10.01
CA TRP A 407 18.02 -19.11 -10.45
C TRP A 407 17.27 -19.75 -9.26
N ARG A 408 17.96 -20.14 -8.20
CA ARG A 408 17.35 -20.71 -6.99
C ARG A 408 16.47 -19.69 -6.27
N LEU A 409 16.95 -18.44 -6.16
CA LEU A 409 16.21 -17.33 -5.59
C LEU A 409 14.97 -16.99 -6.42
N GLN A 410 15.12 -16.98 -7.75
CA GLN A 410 14.03 -16.68 -8.69
C GLN A 410 12.97 -17.79 -8.68
N VAL A 411 13.37 -19.06 -8.62
CA VAL A 411 12.47 -20.21 -8.47
C VAL A 411 11.74 -20.14 -7.14
N PHE A 412 12.44 -19.85 -6.03
CA PHE A 412 11.83 -19.69 -4.71
C PHE A 412 10.73 -18.62 -4.76
N ALA A 413 11.02 -17.44 -5.29
CA ALA A 413 10.06 -16.35 -5.43
C ALA A 413 8.87 -16.74 -6.34
N GLY A 414 9.15 -17.38 -7.48
CA GLY A 414 8.12 -17.83 -8.43
C GLY A 414 7.16 -18.83 -7.81
N VAL A 415 7.69 -19.85 -7.10
CA VAL A 415 6.87 -20.88 -6.43
C VAL A 415 6.01 -20.26 -5.33
N PHE A 416 6.56 -19.38 -4.49
CA PHE A 416 5.81 -18.71 -3.43
C PHE A 416 4.69 -17.82 -4.02
N MET A 417 4.95 -17.13 -5.10
CA MET A 417 3.93 -16.31 -5.79
C MET A 417 2.81 -17.19 -6.38
N MET A 418 3.16 -18.36 -6.95
CA MET A 418 2.18 -19.32 -7.45
C MET A 418 1.35 -19.93 -6.31
N ALA A 419 1.98 -20.29 -5.20
CA ALA A 419 1.28 -20.79 -4.02
C ALA A 419 0.28 -19.74 -3.50
N ALA A 420 0.66 -18.45 -3.48
CA ALA A 420 -0.27 -17.36 -3.16
C ALA A 420 -1.48 -17.34 -4.12
N ALA A 421 -1.25 -17.49 -5.43
CA ALA A 421 -2.33 -17.54 -6.42
C ALA A 421 -3.30 -18.71 -6.16
N LEU A 422 -2.77 -19.91 -5.89
CA LEU A 422 -3.57 -21.09 -5.61
C LEU A 422 -4.43 -20.93 -4.35
N LEU A 423 -3.89 -20.33 -3.29
CA LEU A 423 -4.62 -20.04 -2.05
C LEU A 423 -5.79 -19.08 -2.25
N THR A 424 -5.79 -18.23 -3.29
CA THR A 424 -6.90 -17.32 -3.58
C THR A 424 -8.11 -18.01 -4.26
N ILE A 425 -7.95 -19.24 -4.77
CA ILE A 425 -9.01 -19.95 -5.49
C ILE A 425 -10.25 -20.17 -4.60
N TYR A 426 -10.03 -20.70 -3.39
CA TYR A 426 -11.15 -20.96 -2.48
C TYR A 426 -11.92 -19.68 -2.07
N PRO A 427 -11.29 -18.59 -1.64
CA PRO A 427 -11.97 -17.32 -1.39
C PRO A 427 -12.80 -16.82 -2.56
N ILE A 428 -12.31 -16.94 -3.80
CA ILE A 428 -13.07 -16.54 -5.01
C ILE A 428 -14.32 -17.41 -5.18
N LEU A 429 -14.17 -18.74 -5.08
CA LEU A 429 -15.30 -19.66 -5.18
C LEU A 429 -16.33 -19.43 -4.09
N TYR A 430 -15.90 -19.11 -2.87
CA TYR A 430 -16.76 -18.78 -1.74
C TYR A 430 -17.61 -17.53 -2.06
N LEU A 431 -17.00 -16.44 -2.55
CA LEU A 431 -17.74 -15.21 -2.91
C LEU A 431 -18.73 -15.46 -4.06
N ARG A 432 -18.34 -16.22 -5.06
CA ARG A 432 -19.26 -16.58 -6.18
C ARG A 432 -20.46 -17.37 -5.72
N ARG A 433 -20.28 -18.33 -4.80
CA ARG A 433 -21.39 -19.09 -4.20
C ARG A 433 -22.29 -18.19 -3.35
N LYS A 434 -21.74 -17.33 -2.54
CA LYS A 434 -22.47 -16.36 -1.72
C LYS A 434 -23.30 -15.38 -2.58
N GLY A 435 -22.73 -14.85 -3.67
CA GLY A 435 -23.44 -13.97 -4.62
C GLY A 435 -24.60 -14.67 -5.32
N ARG A 436 -24.47 -15.95 -5.68
CA ARG A 436 -25.58 -16.74 -6.27
C ARG A 436 -26.71 -16.98 -5.26
N MET A 437 -26.41 -17.25 -3.98
CA MET A 437 -27.45 -17.46 -2.96
C MET A 437 -28.26 -16.20 -2.68
N THR A 438 -27.63 -15.00 -2.74
CA THR A 438 -28.34 -13.73 -2.54
C THR A 438 -29.22 -13.35 -3.74
N SER A 439 -28.89 -13.76 -4.97
CA SER A 439 -29.74 -13.52 -6.15
C SER A 439 -30.94 -14.44 -6.24
N VAL A 440 -30.86 -15.68 -5.77
CA VAL A 440 -31.97 -16.65 -5.74
C VAL A 440 -32.97 -16.36 -4.61
N GLY A 441 -32.55 -15.69 -3.53
CA GLY A 441 -33.44 -15.31 -2.42
C GLY A 441 -34.17 -13.96 -2.62
N SER A 442 -33.94 -13.29 -3.76
CA SER A 442 -34.59 -12.03 -4.16
C SER A 442 -35.65 -12.21 -5.29
N GLU A 443 -35.85 -13.44 -5.77
CA GLU A 443 -37.00 -13.85 -6.62
C GLU A 443 -38.07 -14.49 -5.74
#